data_36ec54e8e6ff29928417633a9b14a160
#
_entry.id   36ec54e8e6ff29928417633a9b14a160
#
_cell.length_a   1.000
_cell.length_b   1.000
_cell.length_c   1.000
_cell.angle_alpha   90.00
_cell.angle_beta   90.00
_cell.angle_gamma   90.00
#
_symmetry.space_group_name_H-M   'P 1'
#
loop_
_entity.id
_entity.type
_entity.pdbx_description
1 polymer ?
#
loop_
_entity_poly.entity_id
_entity_poly.type
_entity_poly.pdbx_seq_one_letter_code
_entity_poly.pdbx_strand_id
1 'polypeptide(L)'
;MPEFINPRVDWAFKRIFGTEDTKECLITFLNGVFEGEFVIKDVKHLKTEQTRHQKRERGVIFDVACETDDGRHIIVEMQKKEQRYFVDRALYYSSKAIVEQAKPGEWDFHLTPVYTVCFMDFIAETGIPCQFRTDIGFGLLEEEGSILDEPTELLGCGSKGQGEQQGCDAKTQGEQLGCGAKEQASQLVPRKRRKKKESKAKAWKLSGLRYGFEKMRVVFLQLPLFEKKEPECMDIFDCWIYVLNNMEHLKEIPFLDKYPVFRKLAAIGDLQKLTPEEREYYEYDIKVMRDLYATDKWEKEKRRMAREKAWSEGRTEGRAEGRAEGRTEGRAEGRAEGRAEGRAEGMLEVAKNLLSMHLPIMQIMQATGLTQEQINRLKN
;
A
#
# COMPACT_ATOMS: atom_id res chain seq x y z
N MET A 1 -12.15 -20.13 31.79
CA MET A 1 -12.19 -18.65 31.58
C MET A 1 -10.76 -18.21 31.31
N PRO A 2 -10.53 -17.13 30.58
CA PRO A 2 -9.20 -16.57 30.44
C PRO A 2 -8.60 -16.28 31.82
N GLU A 3 -7.32 -16.51 31.98
CA GLU A 3 -6.59 -16.20 33.23
C GLU A 3 -5.96 -14.81 33.16
N PHE A 4 -5.65 -14.38 31.94
CA PHE A 4 -5.00 -13.08 31.68
C PHE A 4 -5.83 -12.15 30.81
N ILE A 5 -5.56 -10.85 30.94
CA ILE A 5 -6.13 -9.80 30.10
C ILE A 5 -5.71 -10.00 28.63
N ASN A 6 -6.52 -9.48 27.70
CA ASN A 6 -6.12 -9.34 26.30
C ASN A 6 -5.33 -8.05 26.11
N PRO A 7 -4.01 -8.11 25.85
CA PRO A 7 -3.18 -6.91 25.74
C PRO A 7 -3.51 -6.02 24.55
N ARG A 8 -4.31 -6.50 23.60
CA ARG A 8 -4.70 -5.74 22.40
C ARG A 8 -5.89 -4.81 22.64
N VAL A 9 -6.57 -4.83 23.80
CA VAL A 9 -7.58 -3.82 24.15
C VAL A 9 -6.91 -2.58 24.74
N ASP A 10 -7.51 -1.42 24.50
CA ASP A 10 -6.93 -0.10 24.82
C ASP A 10 -6.53 0.03 26.31
N TRP A 11 -7.45 -0.30 27.20
CA TRP A 11 -7.18 -0.28 28.65
C TRP A 11 -6.01 -1.19 29.04
N ALA A 12 -5.99 -2.45 28.55
CA ALA A 12 -4.95 -3.40 28.89
C ALA A 12 -3.59 -3.00 28.29
N PHE A 13 -3.57 -2.47 27.08
CA PHE A 13 -2.37 -1.95 26.44
C PHE A 13 -1.74 -0.81 27.25
N LYS A 14 -2.56 0.16 27.65
CA LYS A 14 -2.13 1.28 28.51
C LYS A 14 -1.70 0.82 29.89
N ARG A 15 -2.35 -0.20 30.45
CA ARG A 15 -1.96 -0.81 31.73
C ARG A 15 -0.56 -1.47 31.66
N ILE A 16 -0.25 -2.12 30.53
CA ILE A 16 1.04 -2.81 30.34
C ILE A 16 2.17 -1.82 30.02
N PHE A 17 1.91 -0.81 29.20
CA PHE A 17 2.96 0.03 28.64
C PHE A 17 2.87 1.51 29.04
N GLY A 18 1.73 1.98 29.54
CA GLY A 18 1.44 3.41 29.71
C GLY A 18 1.58 3.94 31.13
N THR A 19 2.03 3.17 32.11
CA THR A 19 2.15 3.59 33.51
C THR A 19 3.59 3.56 34.01
N GLU A 20 3.90 4.42 35.00
CA GLU A 20 5.24 4.47 35.60
C GLU A 20 5.63 3.14 36.26
N ASP A 21 4.66 2.49 36.91
CA ASP A 21 4.88 1.20 37.57
C ASP A 21 5.24 0.07 36.61
N THR A 22 4.88 0.23 35.33
CA THR A 22 5.09 -0.79 34.30
C THR A 22 6.11 -0.40 33.23
N LYS A 23 6.83 0.70 33.43
CA LYS A 23 7.80 1.22 32.49
C LYS A 23 8.89 0.20 32.06
N GLU A 24 9.21 -0.75 32.92
CA GLU A 24 10.12 -1.85 32.61
C GLU A 24 9.62 -2.73 31.46
N CYS A 25 8.28 -2.96 31.39
CA CYS A 25 7.67 -3.67 30.27
C CYS A 25 7.88 -2.89 28.96
N LEU A 26 7.66 -1.56 28.98
CA LEU A 26 7.87 -0.72 27.83
C LEU A 26 9.34 -0.68 27.40
N ILE A 27 10.26 -0.49 28.35
CA ILE A 27 11.72 -0.46 28.09
C ILE A 27 12.19 -1.76 27.45
N THR A 28 11.82 -2.90 28.02
CA THR A 28 12.28 -4.20 27.50
C THR A 28 11.67 -4.52 26.14
N PHE A 29 10.42 -4.15 25.91
CA PHE A 29 9.79 -4.27 24.59
C PHE A 29 10.50 -3.39 23.55
N LEU A 30 10.69 -2.10 23.85
CA LEU A 30 11.35 -1.17 22.92
C LEU A 30 12.82 -1.55 22.64
N ASN A 31 13.54 -2.04 23.65
CA ASN A 31 14.88 -2.59 23.42
C ASN A 31 14.88 -3.81 22.50
N GLY A 32 13.81 -4.62 22.50
CA GLY A 32 13.64 -5.66 21.50
C GLY A 32 13.33 -5.12 20.10
N VAL A 33 12.50 -4.06 19.99
CA VAL A 33 12.18 -3.44 18.69
C VAL A 33 13.43 -2.83 18.03
N PHE A 34 14.30 -2.20 18.84
CA PHE A 34 15.48 -1.47 18.39
C PHE A 34 16.80 -2.19 18.70
N GLU A 35 16.75 -3.52 18.84
CA GLU A 35 17.91 -4.34 19.15
C GLU A 35 19.05 -4.09 18.15
N GLY A 36 20.26 -3.87 18.67
CA GLY A 36 21.46 -3.59 17.87
C GLY A 36 21.60 -2.16 17.38
N GLU A 37 20.61 -1.29 17.60
CA GLU A 37 20.67 0.12 17.19
C GLU A 37 21.03 1.06 18.35
N PHE A 38 20.32 0.96 19.46
CA PHE A 38 20.55 1.69 20.69
C PHE A 38 19.90 0.97 21.88
N VAL A 39 20.29 1.36 23.09
CA VAL A 39 19.76 0.76 24.33
C VAL A 39 19.07 1.84 25.15
N ILE A 40 17.81 1.61 25.47
CA ILE A 40 16.99 2.44 26.35
C ILE A 40 17.20 1.96 27.79
N LYS A 41 17.67 2.82 28.66
CA LYS A 41 17.89 2.54 30.09
C LYS A 41 16.72 2.97 30.94
N ASP A 42 16.11 4.09 30.60
CA ASP A 42 14.96 4.62 31.29
C ASP A 42 14.01 5.35 30.31
N VAL A 43 12.75 5.49 30.70
CA VAL A 43 11.76 6.27 29.98
C VAL A 43 10.97 7.12 30.94
N LYS A 44 10.57 8.29 30.45
CA LYS A 44 9.62 9.18 31.13
C LYS A 44 8.34 9.23 30.29
N HIS A 45 7.22 8.82 30.87
CA HIS A 45 5.94 8.93 30.19
C HIS A 45 5.57 10.40 29.95
N LEU A 46 5.14 10.70 28.73
CA LEU A 46 4.67 12.02 28.32
C LEU A 46 3.14 12.07 28.36
N LYS A 47 2.59 13.29 28.34
CA LYS A 47 1.15 13.45 28.18
C LYS A 47 0.73 12.90 26.82
N THR A 48 -0.24 12.01 26.82
CA THR A 48 -0.75 11.39 25.60
C THR A 48 -1.66 12.32 24.80
N GLU A 49 -2.31 13.29 25.46
CA GLU A 49 -3.11 14.33 24.82
C GLU A 49 -2.21 15.50 24.41
N GLN A 50 -2.06 15.72 23.13
CA GLN A 50 -1.40 16.91 22.61
C GLN A 50 -2.35 18.09 22.54
N THR A 51 -1.94 19.19 23.20
CA THR A 51 -2.72 20.42 23.31
C THR A 51 -2.86 21.07 21.92
N ARG A 52 -4.06 21.49 21.59
CA ARG A 52 -4.31 22.29 20.38
C ARG A 52 -3.72 23.68 20.61
N HIS A 53 -2.72 24.06 19.84
CA HIS A 53 -2.17 25.43 19.87
C HIS A 53 -3.16 26.45 19.28
N GLN A 54 -4.07 26.00 18.39
CA GLN A 54 -5.16 26.82 17.85
C GLN A 54 -6.49 26.05 17.86
N LYS A 55 -7.62 26.75 18.03
CA LYS A 55 -8.97 26.15 18.03
C LYS A 55 -9.31 25.36 16.75
N ARG A 56 -8.58 25.57 15.67
CA ARG A 56 -8.77 24.90 14.37
C ARG A 56 -7.89 23.67 14.18
N GLU A 57 -6.93 23.43 15.05
CA GLU A 57 -6.04 22.26 14.94
C GLU A 57 -6.72 20.99 15.44
N ARG A 58 -6.48 19.90 14.74
CA ARG A 58 -6.92 18.58 15.18
C ARG A 58 -5.98 18.10 16.27
N GLY A 59 -6.49 17.92 17.48
CA GLY A 59 -5.74 17.29 18.58
C GLY A 59 -5.39 15.84 18.23
N VAL A 60 -4.27 15.37 18.76
CA VAL A 60 -3.80 14.00 18.65
C VAL A 60 -3.78 13.41 20.05
N ILE A 61 -4.26 12.17 20.19
CA ILE A 61 -4.17 11.39 21.43
C ILE A 61 -3.36 10.15 21.07
N PHE A 62 -2.26 9.93 21.77
CA PHE A 62 -1.43 8.74 21.64
C PHE A 62 -1.85 7.69 22.66
N ASP A 63 -1.69 6.41 22.35
CA ASP A 63 -1.91 5.36 23.35
C ASP A 63 -0.82 5.40 24.42
N VAL A 64 0.45 5.43 24.00
CA VAL A 64 1.60 5.62 24.88
C VAL A 64 2.59 6.57 24.22
N ALA A 65 3.10 7.54 24.98
CA ALA A 65 4.19 8.43 24.55
C ALA A 65 5.22 8.53 25.65
N CYS A 66 6.51 8.44 25.30
CA CYS A 66 7.60 8.55 26.25
C CYS A 66 8.82 9.24 25.64
N GLU A 67 9.66 9.76 26.52
CA GLU A 67 11.01 10.27 26.24
C GLU A 67 12.01 9.34 26.90
N THR A 68 13.02 8.93 26.15
CA THR A 68 14.10 8.06 26.63
C THR A 68 15.16 8.88 27.39
N ASP A 69 16.02 8.20 28.11
CA ASP A 69 17.15 8.80 28.88
C ASP A 69 18.13 9.60 27.99
N ASP A 70 18.20 9.30 26.70
CA ASP A 70 19.00 10.03 25.73
C ASP A 70 18.21 11.05 24.88
N GLY A 71 16.97 11.34 25.25
CA GLY A 71 16.14 12.40 24.69
C GLY A 71 15.34 12.02 23.43
N ARG A 72 15.31 10.73 23.02
CA ARG A 72 14.44 10.29 21.91
C ARG A 72 12.99 10.29 22.34
N HIS A 73 12.11 10.69 21.46
CA HIS A 73 10.67 10.60 21.66
C HIS A 73 10.14 9.31 21.00
N ILE A 74 9.45 8.49 21.77
CA ILE A 74 8.88 7.25 21.27
C ILE A 74 7.36 7.27 21.50
N ILE A 75 6.62 7.02 20.44
CA ILE A 75 5.16 6.87 20.43
C ILE A 75 4.86 5.41 20.16
N VAL A 76 3.97 4.82 20.93
CA VAL A 76 3.50 3.45 20.71
C VAL A 76 1.99 3.46 20.57
N GLU A 77 1.50 2.90 19.48
CA GLU A 77 0.09 2.90 19.08
C GLU A 77 -0.41 1.47 18.88
N MET A 78 -1.62 1.17 19.36
CA MET A 78 -2.32 -0.10 19.11
C MET A 78 -3.52 0.14 18.21
N GLN A 79 -3.47 -0.37 17.00
CA GLN A 79 -4.53 -0.22 16.02
C GLN A 79 -5.27 -1.53 15.76
N LYS A 80 -6.55 -1.57 16.11
CA LYS A 80 -7.39 -2.78 16.08
C LYS A 80 -8.03 -3.06 14.72
N LYS A 81 -8.27 -2.05 13.92
CA LYS A 81 -8.94 -2.15 12.63
C LYS A 81 -8.24 -1.29 11.59
N GLU A 82 -8.14 -1.80 10.37
CA GLU A 82 -7.63 -1.03 9.26
C GLU A 82 -8.47 0.24 9.04
N GLN A 83 -7.78 1.35 8.91
CA GLN A 83 -8.36 2.64 8.58
C GLN A 83 -7.76 3.13 7.27
N ARG A 84 -8.63 3.67 6.43
CA ARG A 84 -8.17 4.35 5.23
C ARG A 84 -7.16 5.45 5.61
N TYR A 85 -6.04 5.49 4.93
CA TYR A 85 -4.94 6.43 5.21
C TYR A 85 -4.27 6.23 6.58
N PHE A 86 -4.17 5.00 7.05
CA PHE A 86 -3.52 4.71 8.33
C PHE A 86 -2.04 5.13 8.34
N VAL A 87 -1.31 4.89 7.24
CA VAL A 87 0.09 5.31 7.09
C VAL A 87 0.22 6.83 7.19
N ASP A 88 -0.66 7.58 6.48
CA ASP A 88 -0.68 9.04 6.53
C ASP A 88 -0.95 9.55 7.96
N ARG A 89 -1.83 8.85 8.70
CA ARG A 89 -2.11 9.16 10.10
C ARG A 89 -0.88 8.95 10.99
N ALA A 90 -0.17 7.85 10.83
CA ALA A 90 1.04 7.56 11.60
C ALA A 90 2.14 8.61 11.33
N LEU A 91 2.31 9.01 10.04
CA LEU A 91 3.22 10.09 9.67
C LEU A 91 2.79 11.44 10.26
N TYR A 92 1.49 11.76 10.23
CA TYR A 92 0.96 12.97 10.84
C TYR A 92 1.23 13.01 12.35
N TYR A 93 1.06 11.89 13.06
CA TYR A 93 1.33 11.77 14.48
C TYR A 93 2.81 11.99 14.79
N SER A 94 3.70 11.34 14.06
CA SER A 94 5.14 11.54 14.19
C SER A 94 5.55 13.00 13.91
N SER A 95 4.96 13.62 12.87
CA SER A 95 5.21 15.01 12.53
C SER A 95 4.77 15.99 13.63
N LYS A 96 3.65 15.72 14.30
CA LYS A 96 3.21 16.52 15.45
C LYS A 96 4.23 16.50 16.59
N ALA A 97 4.76 15.33 16.93
CA ALA A 97 5.80 15.20 17.95
C ALA A 97 7.10 15.91 17.55
N ILE A 98 7.40 16.04 16.26
CA ILE A 98 8.53 16.85 15.77
C ILE A 98 8.25 18.36 15.95
N VAL A 99 7.05 18.81 15.54
CA VAL A 99 6.66 20.23 15.63
C VAL A 99 6.62 20.71 17.07
N GLU A 100 6.23 19.88 18.02
CA GLU A 100 6.17 20.22 19.44
C GLU A 100 7.55 20.43 20.09
N GLN A 101 8.64 20.01 19.43
CA GLN A 101 9.99 20.31 19.88
C GLN A 101 10.40 21.77 19.68
N ALA A 102 9.65 22.50 18.82
CA ALA A 102 9.94 23.91 18.58
C ALA A 102 9.75 24.73 19.84
N LYS A 103 10.78 25.46 20.26
CA LYS A 103 10.78 26.33 21.44
C LYS A 103 10.61 27.79 21.02
N PRO A 104 9.88 28.59 21.78
CA PRO A 104 9.83 30.04 21.57
C PRO A 104 11.22 30.66 21.82
N GLY A 105 11.60 31.63 20.98
CA GLY A 105 12.88 32.35 21.09
C GLY A 105 13.96 31.80 20.18
N GLU A 106 15.21 31.95 20.57
CA GLU A 106 16.34 31.42 19.80
C GLU A 106 16.37 29.89 19.88
N TRP A 107 16.31 29.25 18.72
CA TRP A 107 16.39 27.81 18.57
C TRP A 107 17.27 27.47 17.37
N ASP A 108 18.21 26.57 17.58
CA ASP A 108 19.17 26.11 16.56
C ASP A 108 18.62 25.04 15.60
N PHE A 109 17.31 24.76 15.64
CA PHE A 109 16.63 23.72 14.88
C PHE A 109 17.14 22.30 15.12
N HIS A 110 17.84 22.07 16.25
CA HIS A 110 18.20 20.71 16.63
C HIS A 110 16.96 19.90 17.00
N LEU A 111 16.69 18.85 16.22
CA LEU A 111 15.60 17.91 16.46
C LEU A 111 16.11 16.66 17.16
N THR A 112 15.43 16.27 18.22
CA THR A 112 15.59 14.93 18.80
C THR A 112 14.81 13.90 17.95
N PRO A 113 15.29 12.64 17.86
CA PRO A 113 14.59 11.61 17.09
C PRO A 113 13.17 11.33 17.60
N VAL A 114 12.27 11.08 16.68
CA VAL A 114 10.90 10.63 16.95
C VAL A 114 10.68 9.27 16.31
N TYR A 115 10.41 8.26 17.11
CA TYR A 115 10.10 6.92 16.66
C TYR A 115 8.64 6.61 16.99
N THR A 116 7.90 6.06 16.02
CA THR A 116 6.52 5.63 16.22
C THR A 116 6.43 4.13 15.96
N VAL A 117 5.99 3.37 16.95
CA VAL A 117 5.77 1.92 16.83
C VAL A 117 4.27 1.66 16.77
N CYS A 118 3.80 1.16 15.65
CA CYS A 118 2.39 0.87 15.40
C CYS A 118 2.14 -0.63 15.43
N PHE A 119 1.46 -1.12 16.46
CA PHE A 119 0.89 -2.45 16.46
C PHE A 119 -0.39 -2.48 15.63
N MET A 120 -0.49 -3.44 14.73
CA MET A 120 -1.65 -3.62 13.85
C MET A 120 -2.25 -5.00 14.09
N ASP A 121 -3.46 -5.04 14.65
CA ASP A 121 -4.22 -6.28 14.86
C ASP A 121 -4.98 -6.69 13.57
N PHE A 122 -4.41 -6.37 12.41
CA PHE A 122 -4.90 -6.66 11.07
C PHE A 122 -3.75 -6.70 10.06
N ILE A 123 -4.00 -7.32 8.91
CA ILE A 123 -3.10 -7.26 7.76
C ILE A 123 -3.56 -6.09 6.89
N ALA A 124 -2.66 -5.16 6.59
CA ALA A 124 -2.97 -4.01 5.75
C ALA A 124 -3.27 -4.44 4.32
N GLU A 125 -4.40 -3.98 3.76
CA GLU A 125 -4.77 -4.24 2.35
C GLU A 125 -3.99 -3.35 1.38
N THR A 126 -3.57 -2.16 1.84
CA THR A 126 -2.87 -1.18 1.00
C THR A 126 -1.85 -0.37 1.80
N GLY A 127 -0.84 0.16 1.12
CA GLY A 127 0.11 1.13 1.67
C GLY A 127 1.27 0.56 2.48
N ILE A 128 1.18 -0.68 2.96
CA ILE A 128 2.24 -1.39 3.70
C ILE A 128 2.44 -2.76 3.05
N PRO A 129 3.69 -3.21 2.86
CA PRO A 129 3.96 -4.57 2.39
C PRO A 129 3.36 -5.64 3.30
N CYS A 130 2.90 -6.76 2.73
CA CYS A 130 2.40 -7.91 3.48
C CYS A 130 3.58 -8.67 4.11
N GLN A 131 4.13 -8.12 5.17
CA GLN A 131 5.22 -8.67 5.98
C GLN A 131 5.03 -8.25 7.43
N PHE A 132 5.56 -9.05 8.37
CA PHE A 132 5.36 -8.83 9.80
C PHE A 132 5.84 -7.44 10.25
N ARG A 133 7.04 -7.02 9.84
CA ARG A 133 7.63 -5.73 10.21
C ARG A 133 7.95 -4.90 8.98
N THR A 134 7.54 -3.64 8.99
CA THR A 134 7.90 -2.64 7.98
C THR A 134 8.35 -1.36 8.67
N ASP A 135 9.50 -0.87 8.28
CA ASP A 135 10.07 0.37 8.78
C ASP A 135 10.00 1.44 7.70
N ILE A 136 9.46 2.61 8.02
CA ILE A 136 9.39 3.78 7.14
C ILE A 136 10.15 4.92 7.81
N GLY A 137 11.01 5.58 7.04
CA GLY A 137 11.78 6.72 7.52
C GLY A 137 12.28 7.55 6.35
N PHE A 138 12.98 8.64 6.66
CA PHE A 138 13.68 9.43 5.67
C PHE A 138 15.06 8.85 5.41
N GLY A 139 15.50 8.83 4.17
CA GLY A 139 16.82 8.37 3.77
C GLY A 139 17.17 8.86 2.37
N LEU A 140 18.44 8.78 2.02
CA LEU A 140 18.89 8.99 0.65
C LEU A 140 18.61 7.74 -0.18
N LEU A 141 18.06 7.94 -1.36
CA LEU A 141 17.88 6.88 -2.34
C LEU A 141 19.03 6.95 -3.36
N GLU A 142 19.79 5.86 -3.45
CA GLU A 142 20.86 5.73 -4.43
C GLU A 142 20.42 4.80 -5.56
N GLU A 143 20.82 5.12 -6.77
CA GLU A 143 20.60 4.25 -7.92
C GLU A 143 21.53 3.03 -7.79
N GLU A 144 21.00 1.82 -7.97
CA GLU A 144 21.79 0.59 -7.91
C GLU A 144 22.94 0.65 -8.94
N GLY A 145 24.20 0.70 -8.46
CA GLY A 145 25.39 0.79 -9.30
C GLY A 145 26.22 2.06 -9.11
N SER A 146 25.79 3.04 -8.32
CA SER A 146 26.68 4.14 -7.91
C SER A 146 27.62 3.63 -6.79
N ILE A 147 28.88 3.42 -7.13
CA ILE A 147 29.94 3.20 -6.15
C ILE A 147 30.27 4.57 -5.56
N LEU A 148 29.79 4.84 -4.36
CA LEU A 148 30.38 5.92 -3.59
C LEU A 148 31.70 5.35 -3.02
N ASP A 149 32.81 5.84 -3.55
CA ASP A 149 34.12 5.67 -2.94
C ASP A 149 34.07 6.11 -1.47
N GLU A 150 34.87 5.45 -0.65
CA GLU A 150 34.96 5.63 0.81
C GLU A 150 34.90 7.11 1.26
N PRO A 151 34.46 7.41 2.49
CA PRO A 151 34.28 8.77 2.96
C PRO A 151 35.60 9.51 2.87
N THR A 152 35.68 10.40 1.91
CA THR A 152 36.79 11.37 1.83
C THR A 152 36.69 12.22 3.10
N GLU A 153 37.71 12.14 3.94
CA GLU A 153 37.91 13.01 5.09
C GLU A 153 37.55 14.45 4.69
N LEU A 154 36.71 15.09 5.46
CA LEU A 154 36.39 16.50 5.35
C LEU A 154 37.67 17.33 5.54
N LEU A 155 38.39 17.51 4.45
CA LEU A 155 39.47 18.49 4.41
C LEU A 155 38.81 19.88 4.52
N GLY A 156 39.20 20.55 5.60
CA GLY A 156 38.74 21.83 6.03
C GLY A 156 38.68 22.86 4.91
N CYS A 157 37.56 23.55 4.81
CA CYS A 157 37.35 24.71 3.98
C CYS A 157 38.15 25.89 4.53
N GLY A 158 39.41 26.00 4.07
CA GLY A 158 40.26 27.18 4.28
C GLY A 158 39.78 28.31 3.35
N SER A 159 39.36 29.39 3.98
CA SER A 159 39.07 30.69 3.36
C SER A 159 40.28 31.31 2.66
N LYS A 160 40.12 31.68 1.38
CA LYS A 160 40.79 32.80 0.64
C LYS A 160 40.19 32.77 -0.75
N GLY A 161 39.48 33.74 -1.28
CA GLY A 161 39.76 35.17 -1.42
C GLY A 161 39.75 35.54 -2.88
N GLN A 162 38.86 36.45 -3.25
CA GLN A 162 38.92 37.38 -4.38
C GLN A 162 38.59 36.88 -5.80
N GLY A 163 37.53 37.46 -6.35
CA GLY A 163 37.54 38.30 -7.55
C GLY A 163 36.95 37.62 -8.81
N GLU A 164 35.80 37.94 -9.23
CA GLU A 164 35.52 38.82 -10.38
C GLU A 164 34.04 38.66 -10.81
N GLN A 165 33.43 39.84 -10.93
CA GLN A 165 32.11 40.04 -11.54
C GLN A 165 32.19 39.88 -13.06
N GLN A 166 31.27 39.16 -13.65
CA GLN A 166 30.78 39.48 -15.01
C GLN A 166 29.31 39.12 -15.10
N GLY A 167 28.52 40.14 -15.33
CA GLY A 167 27.09 40.05 -15.59
C GLY A 167 26.80 39.58 -17.02
N CYS A 168 25.65 39.01 -17.19
CA CYS A 168 24.99 38.95 -18.49
C CYS A 168 23.48 39.06 -18.31
N ASP A 169 22.96 39.93 -19.14
CA ASP A 169 21.67 40.56 -19.17
C ASP A 169 20.47 39.65 -19.41
N ALA A 170 19.36 40.09 -18.84
CA ALA A 170 18.01 39.69 -19.20
C ALA A 170 17.65 40.09 -20.63
N LYS A 171 16.99 39.23 -21.38
CA LYS A 171 16.06 39.63 -22.46
C LYS A 171 14.80 38.80 -22.42
N THR A 172 13.79 39.48 -21.98
CA THR A 172 12.36 39.25 -22.16
C THR A 172 12.01 39.24 -23.64
N GLN A 173 11.27 38.28 -24.12
CA GLN A 173 10.31 38.47 -25.21
C GLN A 173 9.14 37.53 -24.99
N GLY A 174 7.99 38.13 -24.73
CA GLY A 174 6.71 37.50 -24.80
C GLY A 174 6.19 37.48 -26.23
N GLU A 175 5.37 36.53 -26.55
CA GLU A 175 4.36 36.70 -27.61
C GLU A 175 3.12 35.85 -27.30
N GLN A 176 2.02 36.50 -27.61
CA GLN A 176 0.64 36.11 -27.31
C GLN A 176 0.01 35.29 -28.45
N LEU A 177 -1.04 34.55 -28.07
CA LEU A 177 -2.30 34.36 -28.79
C LEU A 177 -2.40 33.37 -29.95
N GLY A 178 -3.40 32.53 -29.87
CA GLY A 178 -3.97 31.85 -31.02
C GLY A 178 -5.00 30.78 -30.66
N CYS A 179 -6.21 31.24 -30.35
CA CYS A 179 -7.42 30.41 -30.29
C CYS A 179 -7.79 29.91 -31.68
N GLY A 180 -8.13 28.63 -31.87
CA GLY A 180 -8.62 28.11 -33.14
C GLY A 180 -9.10 26.69 -33.04
N ALA A 181 -10.39 26.53 -32.74
CA ALA A 181 -11.11 25.28 -32.90
C ALA A 181 -11.25 24.93 -34.37
N LYS A 182 -10.95 23.73 -34.77
CA LYS A 182 -11.56 23.04 -35.94
C LYS A 182 -11.64 21.55 -35.68
N GLU A 183 -12.87 21.07 -35.61
CA GLU A 183 -13.27 19.69 -35.83
C GLU A 183 -12.69 19.12 -37.12
N GLN A 184 -12.15 17.92 -37.05
CA GLN A 184 -12.18 17.02 -38.19
C GLN A 184 -12.29 15.55 -37.65
N ALA A 185 -13.36 14.93 -38.11
CA ALA A 185 -13.74 13.57 -37.83
C ALA A 185 -12.86 12.55 -38.58
N SER A 186 -12.84 11.38 -37.99
CA SER A 186 -12.68 10.05 -38.60
C SER A 186 -11.36 9.70 -39.31
N GLN A 187 -10.66 8.78 -38.67
CA GLN A 187 -10.21 7.52 -39.30
C GLN A 187 -9.76 6.55 -38.21
N LEU A 188 -10.56 5.53 -37.98
CA LEU A 188 -10.25 4.38 -37.14
C LEU A 188 -9.16 3.54 -37.85
N VAL A 189 -7.93 3.64 -37.39
CA VAL A 189 -6.84 2.73 -37.72
C VAL A 189 -6.76 1.68 -36.59
N PRO A 190 -6.69 0.36 -36.88
CA PRO A 190 -6.64 -0.66 -35.85
C PRO A 190 -5.39 -0.50 -34.98
N ARG A 191 -5.60 -0.21 -33.70
CA ARG A 191 -4.51 -0.14 -32.70
C ARG A 191 -3.87 -1.51 -32.56
N LYS A 192 -2.70 -1.71 -33.19
CA LYS A 192 -1.77 -2.77 -32.84
C LYS A 192 -1.55 -2.69 -31.33
N ARG A 193 -1.87 -3.78 -30.60
CA ARG A 193 -1.52 -3.95 -29.19
C ARG A 193 -0.02 -3.68 -29.03
N ARG A 194 0.32 -2.47 -28.55
CA ARG A 194 1.65 -2.19 -28.06
C ARG A 194 1.87 -3.11 -26.86
N LYS A 195 2.76 -4.07 -27.00
CA LYS A 195 3.34 -4.78 -25.87
C LYS A 195 3.83 -3.70 -24.91
N LYS A 196 3.18 -3.58 -23.72
CA LYS A 196 3.65 -2.80 -22.62
C LYS A 196 5.07 -3.31 -22.34
N LYS A 197 6.09 -2.52 -22.69
CA LYS A 197 7.43 -2.72 -22.12
C LYS A 197 7.22 -2.53 -20.62
N GLU A 198 7.31 -3.61 -19.85
CA GLU A 198 7.50 -3.54 -18.43
C GLU A 198 8.77 -2.70 -18.23
N SER A 199 8.58 -1.46 -17.81
CA SER A 199 9.67 -0.67 -17.28
C SER A 199 10.13 -1.45 -16.07
N LYS A 200 11.31 -2.06 -16.12
CA LYS A 200 11.99 -2.58 -14.93
C LYS A 200 12.01 -1.42 -13.96
N ALA A 201 11.23 -1.52 -12.88
CA ALA A 201 11.29 -0.56 -11.79
C ALA A 201 12.75 -0.58 -11.33
N LYS A 202 13.41 0.59 -11.38
CA LYS A 202 14.78 0.73 -10.89
C LYS A 202 14.73 0.39 -9.39
N ALA A 203 15.52 -0.59 -8.98
CA ALA A 203 15.64 -0.92 -7.57
C ALA A 203 16.47 0.19 -6.91
N TRP A 204 15.87 0.84 -5.92
CA TRP A 204 16.53 1.85 -5.10
C TRP A 204 16.95 1.20 -3.78
N LYS A 205 18.20 1.32 -3.42
CA LYS A 205 18.69 0.96 -2.08
C LYS A 205 18.76 2.20 -1.20
N LEU A 206 18.36 2.06 0.07
CA LEU A 206 18.61 3.09 1.06
C LEU A 206 20.12 3.15 1.30
N SER A 207 20.75 4.28 1.04
CA SER A 207 22.18 4.45 1.25
C SER A 207 22.52 4.45 2.74
N GLY A 208 23.78 4.17 3.06
CA GLY A 208 24.28 4.16 4.44
C GLY A 208 24.26 5.52 5.15
N LEU A 209 23.92 6.61 4.47
CA LEU A 209 23.70 7.93 5.06
C LEU A 209 22.33 7.99 5.74
N ARG A 210 22.32 7.73 7.04
CA ARG A 210 21.11 7.57 7.87
C ARG A 210 20.53 8.87 8.41
N TYR A 211 21.06 10.04 8.08
CA TYR A 211 20.75 11.29 8.79
C TYR A 211 19.26 11.57 8.96
N GLY A 212 18.47 11.49 7.91
CA GLY A 212 17.03 11.73 7.98
C GLY A 212 16.24 10.58 8.62
N PHE A 213 16.69 9.34 8.40
CA PHE A 213 16.08 8.13 8.96
C PHE A 213 16.23 8.08 10.51
N GLU A 214 17.33 8.62 11.03
CA GLU A 214 17.56 8.71 12.46
C GLU A 214 16.67 9.73 13.16
N LYS A 215 16.09 10.71 12.44
CA LYS A 215 15.26 11.77 13.03
C LYS A 215 13.78 11.43 13.08
N MET A 216 13.27 10.64 12.13
CA MET A 216 11.89 10.18 12.14
C MET A 216 11.80 8.77 11.56
N ARG A 217 11.18 7.87 12.30
CA ARG A 217 10.95 6.48 11.86
C ARG A 217 9.61 5.98 12.37
N VAL A 218 8.89 5.29 11.51
CA VAL A 218 7.65 4.60 11.85
C VAL A 218 7.84 3.11 11.61
N VAL A 219 7.62 2.32 12.65
CA VAL A 219 7.72 0.86 12.64
C VAL A 219 6.29 0.30 12.67
N PHE A 220 5.90 -0.42 11.64
CA PHE A 220 4.62 -1.12 11.56
C PHE A 220 4.83 -2.61 11.89
N LEU A 221 4.06 -3.12 12.83
CA LEU A 221 4.07 -4.51 13.26
C LEU A 221 2.70 -5.13 12.99
N GLN A 222 2.58 -5.92 11.94
CA GLN A 222 1.34 -6.61 11.56
C GLN A 222 1.23 -7.92 12.35
N LEU A 223 0.61 -7.85 13.52
CA LEU A 223 0.54 -8.97 14.49
C LEU A 223 0.02 -10.29 13.89
N PRO A 224 -0.99 -10.31 12.99
CA PRO A 224 -1.46 -11.55 12.39
C PRO A 224 -0.43 -12.26 11.48
N LEU A 225 0.64 -11.58 11.05
CA LEU A 225 1.72 -12.16 10.26
C LEU A 225 2.87 -12.72 11.09
N PHE A 226 2.77 -12.67 12.43
CA PHE A 226 3.73 -13.30 13.31
C PHE A 226 3.33 -14.77 13.53
N GLU A 227 4.03 -15.69 12.89
CA GLU A 227 3.70 -17.12 12.88
C GLU A 227 4.56 -17.96 13.82
N LYS A 228 5.60 -17.36 14.46
CA LYS A 228 6.48 -18.09 15.38
C LYS A 228 5.74 -18.65 16.58
N LYS A 229 6.01 -19.92 16.87
CA LYS A 229 5.51 -20.61 18.08
C LYS A 229 6.45 -20.34 19.24
N GLU A 230 5.99 -20.61 20.47
CA GLU A 230 6.76 -20.40 21.70
C GLU A 230 8.21 -20.91 21.64
N PRO A 231 8.52 -22.16 21.20
CA PRO A 231 9.90 -22.65 21.13
C PRO A 231 10.78 -21.95 20.08
N GLU A 232 10.18 -21.24 19.13
CA GLU A 232 10.86 -20.54 18.04
C GLU A 232 11.20 -19.10 18.40
N CYS A 233 10.71 -18.60 19.54
CA CYS A 233 10.96 -17.24 20.03
C CYS A 233 12.33 -17.18 20.73
N MET A 234 13.36 -16.77 19.95
CA MET A 234 14.74 -16.83 20.40
C MET A 234 15.19 -15.54 21.11
N ASP A 235 14.67 -14.41 20.76
CA ASP A 235 15.01 -13.09 21.34
C ASP A 235 13.85 -12.49 22.14
N ILE A 236 14.11 -11.39 22.82
CA ILE A 236 13.13 -10.70 23.67
C ILE A 236 11.98 -10.13 22.85
N PHE A 237 12.25 -9.69 21.61
CA PHE A 237 11.24 -9.13 20.73
C PHE A 237 10.22 -10.19 20.31
N ASP A 238 10.69 -11.34 19.82
CA ASP A 238 9.82 -12.48 19.49
C ASP A 238 8.96 -12.90 20.67
N CYS A 239 9.58 -12.99 21.88
CA CYS A 239 8.86 -13.35 23.10
C CYS A 239 7.75 -12.34 23.43
N TRP A 240 8.01 -11.04 23.29
CA TRP A 240 7.01 -10.00 23.47
C TRP A 240 5.84 -10.13 22.48
N ILE A 241 6.16 -10.28 21.19
CA ILE A 241 5.11 -10.39 20.16
C ILE A 241 4.28 -11.67 20.37
N TYR A 242 4.93 -12.79 20.70
CA TYR A 242 4.22 -14.03 21.02
C TYR A 242 3.24 -13.83 22.19
N VAL A 243 3.71 -13.23 23.28
CA VAL A 243 2.86 -13.01 24.46
C VAL A 243 1.73 -12.04 24.15
N LEU A 244 1.98 -10.93 23.48
CA LEU A 244 0.95 -9.96 23.08
C LEU A 244 -0.13 -10.59 22.20
N ASN A 245 0.23 -11.54 21.33
CA ASN A 245 -0.73 -12.24 20.47
C ASN A 245 -1.56 -13.30 21.20
N ASN A 246 -0.99 -13.93 22.22
CA ASN A 246 -1.56 -15.17 22.78
C ASN A 246 -2.00 -15.06 24.24
N MET A 247 -1.64 -13.99 24.97
CA MET A 247 -1.78 -13.86 26.42
C MET A 247 -3.19 -14.23 26.94
N GLU A 248 -4.24 -13.80 26.25
CA GLU A 248 -5.63 -14.10 26.66
C GLU A 248 -5.99 -15.59 26.63
N HIS A 249 -5.19 -16.39 25.89
CA HIS A 249 -5.41 -17.82 25.71
C HIS A 249 -4.43 -18.69 26.53
N LEU A 250 -3.42 -18.06 27.14
CA LEU A 250 -2.41 -18.75 27.93
C LEU A 250 -2.94 -19.06 29.32
N LYS A 251 -2.52 -20.21 29.86
CA LYS A 251 -2.70 -20.56 31.27
C LYS A 251 -1.56 -20.02 32.14
N GLU A 252 -0.38 -20.01 31.59
CA GLU A 252 0.82 -19.46 32.20
C GLU A 252 1.54 -18.60 31.17
N ILE A 253 2.11 -17.47 31.58
CA ILE A 253 2.95 -16.66 30.72
C ILE A 253 4.27 -17.38 30.51
N PRO A 254 4.70 -17.65 29.27
CA PRO A 254 5.98 -18.28 29.00
C PRO A 254 7.16 -17.32 29.24
N PHE A 255 8.38 -17.85 29.15
CA PHE A 255 9.63 -17.08 29.20
C PHE A 255 9.97 -16.44 30.55
N LEU A 256 9.30 -16.81 31.64
CA LEU A 256 9.48 -16.26 32.99
C LEU A 256 10.93 -16.38 33.49
N ASP A 257 11.58 -17.52 33.16
CA ASP A 257 12.96 -17.80 33.60
C ASP A 257 14.00 -17.13 32.67
N LYS A 258 13.65 -16.96 31.42
CA LYS A 258 14.53 -16.32 30.43
C LYS A 258 14.57 -14.80 30.59
N TYR A 259 13.40 -14.19 30.85
CA TYR A 259 13.24 -12.75 30.96
C TYR A 259 12.33 -12.39 32.17
N PRO A 260 12.88 -11.88 33.27
CA PRO A 260 12.12 -11.57 34.49
C PRO A 260 10.94 -10.61 34.30
N VAL A 261 10.96 -9.78 33.27
CA VAL A 261 9.88 -8.83 32.94
C VAL A 261 8.55 -9.55 32.72
N PHE A 262 8.55 -10.78 32.20
CA PHE A 262 7.32 -11.54 32.01
C PHE A 262 6.67 -11.99 33.32
N ARG A 263 7.42 -12.10 34.44
CA ARG A 263 6.81 -12.29 35.78
C ARG A 263 6.01 -11.07 36.19
N LYS A 264 6.55 -9.89 35.92
CA LYS A 264 5.83 -8.63 36.17
C LYS A 264 4.59 -8.53 35.29
N LEU A 265 4.73 -8.83 34.00
CA LEU A 265 3.60 -8.87 33.06
C LEU A 265 2.51 -9.83 33.51
N ALA A 266 2.87 -11.04 33.95
CA ALA A 266 1.91 -12.01 34.48
C ALA A 266 1.15 -11.47 35.70
N ALA A 267 1.85 -10.78 36.60
CA ALA A 267 1.22 -10.19 37.80
C ALA A 267 0.25 -9.03 37.44
N ILE A 268 0.61 -8.21 36.46
CA ILE A 268 -0.20 -7.05 35.98
C ILE A 268 -1.42 -7.52 35.21
N GLY A 269 -1.23 -8.58 34.39
CA GLY A 269 -2.24 -9.09 33.46
C GLY A 269 -3.19 -10.13 34.07
N ASP A 270 -3.03 -10.49 35.32
CA ASP A 270 -3.86 -11.49 36.02
C ASP A 270 -5.27 -10.94 36.26
N LEU A 271 -6.27 -11.53 35.61
CA LEU A 271 -7.67 -11.09 35.70
C LEU A 271 -8.22 -11.23 37.14
N GLN A 272 -7.67 -12.11 37.93
CA GLN A 272 -8.14 -12.30 39.32
C GLN A 272 -7.69 -11.17 40.25
N LYS A 273 -6.62 -10.50 39.89
CA LYS A 273 -6.04 -9.39 40.67
C LYS A 273 -6.61 -8.02 40.29
N LEU A 274 -7.45 -7.93 39.27
CA LEU A 274 -8.12 -6.67 38.92
C LEU A 274 -9.10 -6.26 39.99
N THR A 275 -9.09 -4.97 40.34
CA THR A 275 -10.15 -4.37 41.15
C THR A 275 -11.49 -4.42 40.40
N PRO A 276 -12.63 -4.30 41.11
CA PRO A 276 -13.94 -4.26 40.44
C PRO A 276 -14.03 -3.17 39.38
N GLU A 277 -13.47 -1.98 39.64
CA GLU A 277 -13.45 -0.85 38.69
C GLU A 277 -12.58 -1.16 37.44
N GLU A 278 -11.38 -1.69 37.65
CA GLU A 278 -10.49 -2.10 36.56
C GLU A 278 -11.11 -3.18 35.68
N ARG A 279 -11.83 -4.12 36.31
CA ARG A 279 -12.55 -5.18 35.61
C ARG A 279 -13.67 -4.60 34.75
N GLU A 280 -14.42 -3.62 35.25
CA GLU A 280 -15.49 -2.95 34.50
C GLU A 280 -14.92 -2.26 33.25
N TYR A 281 -13.82 -1.49 33.35
CA TYR A 281 -13.15 -0.86 32.23
C TYR A 281 -12.66 -1.89 31.21
N TYR A 282 -12.04 -2.96 31.68
CA TYR A 282 -11.56 -4.03 30.83
C TYR A 282 -12.71 -4.73 30.07
N GLU A 283 -13.78 -5.07 30.77
CA GLU A 283 -14.96 -5.73 30.17
C GLU A 283 -15.66 -4.83 29.16
N TYR A 284 -15.71 -3.53 29.44
CA TYR A 284 -16.20 -2.53 28.46
C TYR A 284 -15.36 -2.55 27.18
N ASP A 285 -14.05 -2.49 27.29
CA ASP A 285 -13.15 -2.50 26.14
C ASP A 285 -13.20 -3.81 25.35
N ILE A 286 -13.31 -4.95 26.05
CA ILE A 286 -13.54 -6.25 25.41
C ILE A 286 -14.83 -6.26 24.60
N LYS A 287 -15.89 -5.68 25.14
CA LYS A 287 -17.17 -5.55 24.41
C LYS A 287 -17.00 -4.68 23.17
N VAL A 288 -16.39 -3.50 23.29
CA VAL A 288 -16.11 -2.61 22.15
C VAL A 288 -15.29 -3.35 21.09
N MET A 289 -14.26 -4.09 21.49
CA MET A 289 -13.43 -4.87 20.57
C MET A 289 -14.23 -5.95 19.83
N ARG A 290 -15.09 -6.69 20.54
CA ARG A 290 -15.95 -7.72 19.93
C ARG A 290 -16.93 -7.12 18.94
N ASP A 291 -17.53 -5.97 19.26
CA ASP A 291 -18.44 -5.25 18.38
C ASP A 291 -17.73 -4.77 17.10
N LEU A 292 -16.49 -4.28 17.23
CA LEU A 292 -15.65 -3.90 16.09
C LEU A 292 -15.36 -5.09 15.17
N TYR A 293 -14.95 -6.24 15.73
CA TYR A 293 -14.69 -7.45 14.94
C TYR A 293 -15.96 -8.01 14.27
N ALA A 294 -17.08 -8.00 14.97
CA ALA A 294 -18.36 -8.43 14.39
C ALA A 294 -18.77 -7.55 13.21
N THR A 295 -18.62 -6.23 13.35
CA THR A 295 -18.90 -5.26 12.30
C THR A 295 -17.96 -5.45 11.10
N ASP A 296 -16.66 -5.62 11.34
CA ASP A 296 -15.66 -5.82 10.27
C ASP A 296 -15.94 -7.12 9.49
N LYS A 297 -16.23 -8.20 10.21
CA LYS A 297 -16.59 -9.48 9.60
C LYS A 297 -17.84 -9.35 8.72
N TRP A 298 -18.86 -8.65 9.20
CA TRP A 298 -20.09 -8.41 8.44
C TRP A 298 -19.83 -7.55 7.19
N GLU A 299 -19.04 -6.48 7.31
CA GLU A 299 -18.67 -5.64 6.18
C GLU A 299 -17.87 -6.41 5.11
N LYS A 300 -16.90 -7.24 5.53
CA LYS A 300 -16.13 -8.10 4.62
C LYS A 300 -17.02 -9.08 3.88
N GLU A 301 -17.96 -9.73 4.59
CA GLU A 301 -18.93 -10.66 4.01
C GLU A 301 -19.85 -9.94 3.01
N LYS A 302 -20.36 -8.76 3.36
CA LYS A 302 -21.19 -7.94 2.47
C LYS A 302 -20.45 -7.56 1.19
N ARG A 303 -19.16 -7.16 1.30
CA ARG A 303 -18.32 -6.85 0.14
C ARG A 303 -18.09 -8.09 -0.73
N ARG A 304 -17.86 -9.26 -0.10
CA ARG A 304 -17.71 -10.53 -0.82
C ARG A 304 -18.94 -10.85 -1.63
N MET A 305 -20.11 -10.83 -1.00
CA MET A 305 -21.41 -11.09 -1.68
C MET A 305 -21.67 -10.12 -2.83
N ALA A 306 -21.40 -8.82 -2.62
CA ALA A 306 -21.56 -7.81 -3.67
C ALA A 306 -20.62 -8.08 -4.86
N ARG A 307 -19.38 -8.50 -4.61
CA ARG A 307 -18.41 -8.86 -5.65
C ARG A 307 -18.82 -10.10 -6.42
N GLU A 308 -19.28 -11.15 -5.72
CA GLU A 308 -19.79 -12.37 -6.33
C GLU A 308 -21.02 -12.11 -7.22
N LYS A 309 -21.93 -11.27 -6.71
CA LYS A 309 -23.11 -10.84 -7.48
C LYS A 309 -22.71 -10.09 -8.75
N ALA A 310 -21.89 -9.05 -8.64
CA ALA A 310 -21.41 -8.26 -9.78
C ALA A 310 -20.67 -9.14 -10.81
N TRP A 311 -19.86 -10.09 -10.34
CA TRP A 311 -19.17 -11.04 -11.24
C TRP A 311 -20.14 -11.96 -11.97
N SER A 312 -21.18 -12.47 -11.30
CA SER A 312 -22.19 -13.33 -11.91
C SER A 312 -23.05 -12.58 -12.93
N GLU A 313 -23.43 -11.33 -12.62
CA GLU A 313 -24.16 -10.45 -13.51
C GLU A 313 -23.35 -10.11 -14.77
N GLY A 314 -22.11 -9.63 -14.59
CA GLY A 314 -21.23 -9.32 -15.71
C GLY A 314 -20.92 -10.53 -16.61
N ARG A 315 -20.83 -11.73 -16.02
CA ARG A 315 -20.64 -12.97 -16.80
C ARG A 315 -21.88 -13.34 -17.63
N THR A 316 -23.07 -13.10 -17.08
CA THR A 316 -24.35 -13.38 -17.83
C THR A 316 -24.58 -12.38 -18.94
N GLU A 317 -24.32 -11.09 -18.67
CA GLU A 317 -24.42 -10.01 -19.65
C GLU A 317 -23.41 -10.19 -20.79
N GLY A 318 -22.14 -10.40 -20.49
CA GLY A 318 -21.10 -10.61 -21.51
C GLY A 318 -21.35 -11.86 -22.37
N ARG A 319 -21.98 -12.92 -21.80
CA ARG A 319 -22.40 -14.08 -22.62
C ARG A 319 -23.60 -13.76 -23.53
N ALA A 320 -24.52 -12.94 -23.05
CA ALA A 320 -25.67 -12.52 -23.84
C ALA A 320 -25.26 -11.60 -25.00
N GLU A 321 -24.43 -10.63 -24.72
CA GLU A 321 -23.83 -9.71 -25.71
C GLU A 321 -23.01 -10.44 -26.76
N GLY A 322 -22.09 -11.29 -26.37
CA GLY A 322 -21.27 -12.06 -27.33
C GLY A 322 -22.07 -13.02 -28.20
N ARG A 323 -23.20 -13.57 -27.69
CA ARG A 323 -24.11 -14.36 -28.52
C ARG A 323 -24.89 -13.48 -29.50
N ALA A 324 -25.29 -12.28 -29.11
CA ALA A 324 -26.00 -11.36 -29.98
C ALA A 324 -25.11 -10.85 -31.10
N GLU A 325 -23.90 -10.43 -30.77
CA GLU A 325 -22.86 -9.99 -31.72
C GLU A 325 -22.49 -11.10 -32.71
N GLY A 326 -22.15 -12.29 -32.23
CA GLY A 326 -21.80 -13.41 -33.10
C GLY A 326 -22.96 -13.86 -34.04
N ARG A 327 -24.23 -13.71 -33.60
CA ARG A 327 -25.39 -13.98 -34.50
C ARG A 327 -25.53 -12.90 -35.56
N THR A 328 -25.28 -11.64 -35.23
CA THR A 328 -25.40 -10.53 -36.21
C THR A 328 -24.26 -10.58 -37.22
N GLU A 329 -23.05 -10.82 -36.79
CA GLU A 329 -21.86 -10.97 -37.64
C GLU A 329 -21.98 -12.19 -38.56
N GLY A 330 -22.27 -13.37 -38.02
CA GLY A 330 -22.45 -14.58 -38.82
C GLY A 330 -23.60 -14.50 -39.82
N ARG A 331 -24.67 -13.78 -39.49
CA ARG A 331 -25.74 -13.51 -40.48
C ARG A 331 -25.31 -12.54 -41.58
N ALA A 332 -24.52 -11.54 -41.25
CA ALA A 332 -24.02 -10.56 -42.22
C ALA A 332 -23.01 -11.23 -43.18
N GLU A 333 -22.07 -12.00 -42.63
CA GLU A 333 -21.07 -12.77 -43.40
C GLU A 333 -21.76 -13.79 -44.32
N GLY A 334 -22.64 -14.64 -43.79
CA GLY A 334 -23.35 -15.65 -44.60
C GLY A 334 -24.21 -15.05 -45.70
N ARG A 335 -24.81 -13.86 -45.47
CA ARG A 335 -25.51 -13.12 -46.52
C ARG A 335 -24.57 -12.54 -47.58
N ALA A 336 -23.41 -12.08 -47.19
CA ALA A 336 -22.44 -11.55 -48.13
C ALA A 336 -21.83 -12.66 -49.00
N GLU A 337 -21.47 -13.77 -48.40
CA GLU A 337 -20.98 -14.98 -49.11
C GLU A 337 -22.03 -15.55 -50.04
N GLY A 338 -23.23 -15.82 -49.59
CA GLY A 338 -24.31 -16.35 -50.44
C GLY A 338 -24.68 -15.42 -51.59
N ARG A 339 -24.56 -14.08 -51.40
CA ARG A 339 -24.76 -13.14 -52.55
C ARG A 339 -23.58 -13.18 -53.52
N ALA A 340 -22.33 -13.36 -53.04
CA ALA A 340 -21.16 -13.47 -53.90
C ALA A 340 -21.20 -14.77 -54.73
N GLU A 341 -21.49 -15.89 -54.07
CA GLU A 341 -21.67 -17.18 -54.71
C GLU A 341 -22.78 -17.18 -55.72
N GLY A 342 -23.98 -16.73 -55.37
CA GLY A 342 -25.11 -16.65 -56.29
C GLY A 342 -24.87 -15.75 -57.49
N ARG A 343 -24.11 -14.66 -57.34
CA ARG A 343 -23.69 -13.82 -58.48
C ARG A 343 -22.70 -14.56 -59.39
N ALA A 344 -21.73 -15.29 -58.79
CA ALA A 344 -20.77 -16.03 -59.56
C ALA A 344 -21.42 -17.16 -60.34
N GLU A 345 -22.33 -17.91 -59.74
CA GLU A 345 -23.11 -18.97 -60.41
C GLU A 345 -24.00 -18.41 -61.53
N GLY A 346 -24.72 -17.30 -61.23
CA GLY A 346 -25.53 -16.64 -62.26
C GLY A 346 -24.71 -16.15 -63.45
N MET A 347 -23.51 -15.60 -63.22
CA MET A 347 -22.61 -15.19 -64.30
C MET A 347 -22.11 -16.41 -65.13
N LEU A 348 -21.83 -17.54 -64.49
CA LEU A 348 -21.45 -18.77 -65.19
C LEU A 348 -22.60 -19.31 -66.02
N GLU A 349 -23.85 -19.25 -65.52
CA GLU A 349 -25.04 -19.68 -66.29
C GLU A 349 -25.31 -18.77 -67.51
N VAL A 350 -25.21 -17.46 -67.31
CA VAL A 350 -25.28 -16.50 -68.42
C VAL A 350 -24.20 -16.75 -69.47
N ALA A 351 -22.96 -17.03 -69.04
CA ALA A 351 -21.85 -17.36 -69.94
C ALA A 351 -22.14 -18.65 -70.73
N LYS A 352 -22.72 -19.70 -70.12
CA LYS A 352 -23.13 -20.93 -70.82
C LYS A 352 -24.17 -20.65 -71.86
N ASN A 353 -25.16 -19.85 -71.52
CA ASN A 353 -26.25 -19.46 -72.45
C ASN A 353 -25.72 -18.68 -73.65
N LEU A 354 -24.80 -17.73 -73.43
CA LEU A 354 -24.19 -16.95 -74.52
C LEU A 354 -23.23 -17.80 -75.38
N LEU A 355 -22.58 -18.79 -74.79
CA LEU A 355 -21.82 -19.79 -75.55
C LEU A 355 -22.70 -20.64 -76.47
N SER A 356 -23.86 -21.09 -76.01
CA SER A 356 -24.83 -21.84 -76.82
C SER A 356 -25.40 -21.06 -78.02
N MET A 357 -25.44 -19.72 -77.87
CA MET A 357 -25.82 -18.78 -78.94
C MET A 357 -24.70 -18.46 -79.92
N HIS A 358 -23.53 -19.12 -79.79
CA HIS A 358 -22.36 -18.96 -80.66
C HIS A 358 -21.78 -17.55 -80.66
N LEU A 359 -21.90 -16.75 -79.57
CA LEU A 359 -21.27 -15.45 -79.48
C LEU A 359 -19.75 -15.57 -79.38
N PRO A 360 -19.00 -14.54 -79.89
CA PRO A 360 -17.57 -14.48 -79.73
C PRO A 360 -17.13 -14.35 -78.27
N ILE A 361 -16.05 -15.06 -77.90
CA ILE A 361 -15.54 -15.17 -76.51
C ILE A 361 -15.29 -13.75 -75.93
N MET A 362 -14.81 -12.81 -76.71
CA MET A 362 -14.58 -11.41 -76.28
C MET A 362 -15.86 -10.72 -75.83
N GLN A 363 -16.96 -10.97 -76.49
CA GLN A 363 -18.27 -10.39 -76.10
C GLN A 363 -18.85 -11.04 -74.81
N ILE A 364 -18.60 -12.35 -74.64
CA ILE A 364 -18.99 -13.07 -73.43
C ILE A 364 -18.20 -12.55 -72.22
N MET A 365 -16.89 -12.32 -72.38
CA MET A 365 -16.03 -11.71 -71.37
C MET A 365 -16.52 -10.32 -70.96
N GLN A 366 -16.90 -9.49 -71.93
CA GLN A 366 -17.42 -8.16 -71.64
C GLN A 366 -18.81 -8.20 -70.92
N ALA A 367 -19.64 -9.14 -71.27
CA ALA A 367 -21.00 -9.27 -70.70
C ALA A 367 -20.97 -9.88 -69.31
N THR A 368 -20.07 -10.78 -68.99
CA THR A 368 -20.05 -11.56 -67.74
C THR A 368 -18.93 -11.22 -66.80
N GLY A 369 -17.89 -10.50 -67.25
CA GLY A 369 -16.69 -10.23 -66.49
C GLY A 369 -15.78 -11.46 -66.20
N LEU A 370 -16.14 -12.61 -66.79
CA LEU A 370 -15.35 -13.84 -66.64
C LEU A 370 -14.09 -13.83 -67.51
N THR A 371 -13.04 -14.46 -67.03
CA THR A 371 -11.80 -14.61 -67.81
C THR A 371 -11.96 -15.59 -68.96
N GLN A 372 -11.11 -15.47 -70.01
CA GLN A 372 -11.09 -16.37 -71.13
C GLN A 372 -10.90 -17.83 -70.71
N GLU A 373 -10.08 -18.08 -69.67
CA GLU A 373 -9.88 -19.42 -69.15
C GLU A 373 -11.13 -20.00 -68.48
N GLN A 374 -11.86 -19.20 -67.74
CA GLN A 374 -13.13 -19.60 -67.11
C GLN A 374 -14.17 -19.95 -68.18
N ILE A 375 -14.30 -19.11 -69.22
CA ILE A 375 -15.22 -19.38 -70.33
C ILE A 375 -14.80 -20.63 -71.15
N ASN A 376 -13.51 -20.86 -71.36
CA ASN A 376 -13.06 -22.07 -72.05
C ASN A 376 -13.32 -23.36 -71.29
N ARG A 377 -13.29 -23.32 -69.92
CA ARG A 377 -13.68 -24.46 -69.06
C ARG A 377 -15.20 -24.80 -69.15
N LEU A 378 -16.04 -23.87 -69.55
CA LEU A 378 -17.45 -24.09 -69.73
C LEU A 378 -17.82 -24.72 -71.09
N LYS A 379 -16.85 -24.80 -72.05
CA LYS A 379 -17.02 -25.42 -73.36
C LYS A 379 -16.79 -26.95 -73.35
N ASN A 380 -16.08 -27.43 -72.28
CA ASN A 380 -15.85 -28.86 -72.09
C ASN A 380 -16.86 -29.39 -71.07
#